data_f4f937ad7626e782c4eaa146f4a5c8d6
#
_entry.id   f4f937ad7626e782c4eaa146f4a5c8d6
#
_cell.length_a   1.000
_cell.length_b   1.000
_cell.length_c   1.000
_cell.angle_alpha   90.00
_cell.angle_beta   90.00
_cell.angle_gamma   90.00
#
_symmetry.space_group_name_H-M   'P 1'
#
loop_
_entity.id
_entity.type
_entity.pdbx_description
1 polymer ?
#
loop_
_entity_poly.entity_id
_entity_poly.type
_entity_poly.pdbx_seq_one_letter_code
_entity_poly.pdbx_strand_id
1 'polypeptide(L)'
;MNRKTLLLAILTLVLAVFVAGAWFVSRPDPTPVATAAPLEQQDRLVRSYSPILGREDAPVTIVEFFDPACEACRAFHPIVKQILAQYPDDVRVVMRYTPFHGDGSELAIKVLEAARLQDVFVPVLEALLENQPAWASHGAPAADRIMEIAGAAGLDTDAAANQIMSPSIVGVLNQDRADVEAVGIQGTPTFFVNGKPLPEFGAEQLLSLVQAEVEAVATN
;
A
#
# COMPACT_ATOMS: atom_id res chain seq x y z
N MET A 1 -67.17 11.82 -7.29
CA MET A 1 -65.82 12.39 -7.07
C MET A 1 -65.53 13.38 -8.20
N ASN A 2 -65.19 14.62 -7.87
CA ASN A 2 -65.06 15.68 -8.88
C ASN A 2 -63.73 15.48 -9.65
N ARG A 3 -63.76 15.65 -10.99
CA ARG A 3 -62.55 15.44 -11.84
C ARG A 3 -61.31 16.18 -11.34
N LYS A 4 -61.52 17.34 -10.71
CA LYS A 4 -60.44 18.14 -10.10
C LYS A 4 -59.86 17.46 -8.85
N THR A 5 -60.67 16.84 -7.99
CA THR A 5 -60.21 16.12 -6.79
C THR A 5 -59.47 14.82 -7.16
N LEU A 6 -59.89 14.14 -8.23
CA LEU A 6 -59.19 12.98 -8.73
C LEU A 6 -57.78 13.33 -9.28
N LEU A 7 -57.68 14.43 -10.05
CA LEU A 7 -56.40 14.91 -10.59
C LEU A 7 -55.43 15.35 -9.48
N LEU A 8 -55.93 16.04 -8.44
CA LEU A 8 -55.15 16.41 -7.29
C LEU A 8 -54.61 15.18 -6.51
N ALA A 9 -55.44 14.16 -6.31
CA ALA A 9 -55.04 12.94 -5.63
C ALA A 9 -53.97 12.15 -6.42
N ILE A 10 -54.07 12.11 -7.75
CA ILE A 10 -53.05 11.46 -8.59
C ILE A 10 -51.73 12.26 -8.55
N LEU A 11 -51.77 13.58 -8.62
CA LEU A 11 -50.61 14.43 -8.58
C LEU A 11 -49.85 14.30 -7.24
N THR A 12 -50.57 14.27 -6.10
CA THR A 12 -49.97 14.07 -4.78
C THR A 12 -49.33 12.68 -4.61
N LEU A 13 -49.96 11.64 -5.18
CA LEU A 13 -49.43 10.28 -5.17
C LEU A 13 -48.12 10.18 -5.98
N VAL A 14 -48.12 10.77 -7.19
CA VAL A 14 -46.94 10.79 -8.05
C VAL A 14 -45.79 11.55 -7.38
N LEU A 15 -46.08 12.70 -6.74
CA LEU A 15 -45.08 13.49 -6.02
C LEU A 15 -44.55 12.73 -4.82
N ALA A 16 -45.40 12.02 -4.07
CA ALA A 16 -44.97 11.22 -2.92
C ALA A 16 -44.05 10.04 -3.34
N VAL A 17 -44.37 9.37 -4.45
CA VAL A 17 -43.52 8.28 -5.01
C VAL A 17 -42.19 8.84 -5.50
N PHE A 18 -42.21 10.02 -6.14
CA PHE A 18 -40.97 10.65 -6.62
C PHE A 18 -40.04 11.07 -5.45
N VAL A 19 -40.60 11.68 -4.40
CA VAL A 19 -39.87 12.07 -3.19
C VAL A 19 -39.32 10.85 -2.46
N ALA A 20 -40.10 9.78 -2.31
CA ALA A 20 -39.68 8.52 -1.70
C ALA A 20 -38.58 7.85 -2.53
N GLY A 21 -38.70 7.83 -3.85
CA GLY A 21 -37.68 7.31 -4.76
C GLY A 21 -36.37 8.11 -4.71
N ALA A 22 -36.46 9.44 -4.73
CA ALA A 22 -35.30 10.32 -4.59
C ALA A 22 -34.60 10.14 -3.25
N TRP A 23 -35.35 9.99 -2.16
CA TRP A 23 -34.77 9.73 -0.83
C TRP A 23 -34.12 8.35 -0.72
N PHE A 24 -34.67 7.32 -1.39
CA PHE A 24 -34.06 5.98 -1.42
C PHE A 24 -32.76 5.95 -2.24
N VAL A 25 -32.73 6.66 -3.38
CA VAL A 25 -31.53 6.76 -4.23
C VAL A 25 -30.43 7.64 -3.60
N SER A 26 -30.84 8.63 -2.79
CA SER A 26 -29.91 9.57 -2.11
C SER A 26 -29.44 9.09 -0.76
N ARG A 27 -29.80 7.87 -0.32
CA ARG A 27 -29.20 7.29 0.88
C ARG A 27 -27.74 7.01 0.55
N PRO A 28 -26.77 7.57 1.31
CA PRO A 28 -25.40 7.11 1.20
C PRO A 28 -25.40 5.62 1.56
N ASP A 29 -24.84 4.81 0.67
CA ASP A 29 -24.57 3.40 0.99
C ASP A 29 -23.77 3.36 2.29
N PRO A 30 -24.10 2.46 3.24
CA PRO A 30 -23.27 2.31 4.43
C PRO A 30 -21.84 2.01 3.97
N THR A 31 -20.93 2.92 4.29
CA THR A 31 -19.50 2.74 4.00
C THR A 31 -19.11 1.37 4.55
N PRO A 32 -18.55 0.46 3.74
CA PRO A 32 -18.14 -0.84 4.24
C PRO A 32 -17.17 -0.63 5.40
N VAL A 33 -17.52 -1.07 6.59
CA VAL A 33 -16.58 -1.07 7.71
C VAL A 33 -15.47 -2.04 7.33
N ALA A 34 -14.27 -1.54 7.14
CA ALA A 34 -13.11 -2.36 6.83
C ALA A 34 -12.92 -3.38 7.97
N THR A 35 -13.24 -4.64 7.69
CA THR A 35 -13.08 -5.73 8.67
C THR A 35 -11.64 -6.21 8.60
N ALA A 36 -11.02 -6.47 9.74
CA ALA A 36 -9.67 -7.04 9.79
C ALA A 36 -9.61 -8.37 9.03
N ALA A 37 -8.50 -8.59 8.33
CA ALA A 37 -8.26 -9.84 7.61
C ALA A 37 -8.35 -11.06 8.56
N PRO A 38 -8.80 -12.23 8.08
CA PRO A 38 -8.74 -13.48 8.82
C PRO A 38 -7.31 -13.77 9.34
N LEU A 39 -7.17 -14.50 10.44
CA LEU A 39 -5.86 -14.80 11.05
C LEU A 39 -4.85 -15.38 10.06
N GLU A 40 -5.27 -16.35 9.23
CA GLU A 40 -4.41 -16.95 8.19
C GLU A 40 -3.92 -15.91 7.15
N GLN A 41 -4.73 -14.89 6.89
CA GLN A 41 -4.36 -13.80 5.99
C GLN A 41 -3.42 -12.82 6.70
N GLN A 42 -3.59 -12.58 8.01
CA GLN A 42 -2.69 -11.71 8.78
C GLN A 42 -1.26 -12.24 8.78
N ASP A 43 -1.06 -13.57 8.91
CA ASP A 43 0.26 -14.20 8.83
C ASP A 43 0.93 -14.01 7.46
N ARG A 44 0.13 -13.77 6.40
CA ARG A 44 0.62 -13.48 5.05
C ARG A 44 0.89 -11.99 4.82
N LEU A 45 0.26 -11.11 5.60
CA LEU A 45 0.48 -9.67 5.51
C LEU A 45 1.83 -9.29 6.12
N VAL A 46 2.24 -9.89 7.23
CA VAL A 46 3.47 -9.56 7.95
C VAL A 46 4.38 -10.79 8.00
N ARG A 47 5.60 -10.64 7.51
CA ARG A 47 6.65 -11.67 7.62
C ARG A 47 7.81 -11.16 8.46
N SER A 48 8.45 -12.04 9.20
CA SER A 48 9.59 -11.69 10.07
C SER A 48 10.80 -11.14 9.32
N TYR A 49 10.88 -11.39 8.02
CA TYR A 49 11.95 -10.87 7.15
C TYR A 49 11.59 -9.57 6.45
N SER A 50 10.33 -9.12 6.51
CA SER A 50 9.89 -7.91 5.81
C SER A 50 10.59 -6.67 6.33
N PRO A 51 11.03 -5.75 5.45
CA PRO A 51 11.57 -4.47 5.89
C PRO A 51 10.52 -3.66 6.65
N ILE A 52 10.98 -3.00 7.71
CA ILE A 52 10.15 -2.16 8.56
C ILE A 52 10.68 -0.73 8.50
N LEU A 53 9.77 0.23 8.29
CA LEU A 53 10.03 1.65 8.46
C LEU A 53 9.33 2.12 9.74
N GLY A 54 10.01 2.94 10.52
CA GLY A 54 9.54 3.36 11.84
C GLY A 54 9.98 2.41 12.96
N ARG A 55 9.34 2.51 14.11
CA ARG A 55 9.66 1.73 15.31
C ARG A 55 9.10 0.31 15.20
N GLU A 56 9.93 -0.71 15.37
CA GLU A 56 9.55 -2.13 15.16
C GLU A 56 8.39 -2.60 16.04
N ASP A 57 8.27 -2.07 17.26
CA ASP A 57 7.24 -2.43 18.23
C ASP A 57 6.04 -1.46 18.24
N ALA A 58 5.93 -0.57 17.24
CA ALA A 58 4.80 0.34 17.13
C ALA A 58 3.46 -0.41 17.03
N PRO A 59 2.42 0.02 17.78
CA PRO A 59 1.18 -0.73 17.92
C PRO A 59 0.30 -0.72 16.66
N VAL A 60 0.46 0.27 15.79
CA VAL A 60 -0.28 0.35 14.52
C VAL A 60 0.65 -0.04 13.37
N THR A 61 0.26 -1.06 12.63
CA THR A 61 1.03 -1.58 11.49
C THR A 61 0.32 -1.25 10.18
N ILE A 62 0.98 -0.46 9.34
CA ILE A 62 0.65 -0.34 7.92
C ILE A 62 1.41 -1.44 7.18
N VAL A 63 0.72 -2.24 6.38
CA VAL A 63 1.35 -3.15 5.42
C VAL A 63 1.19 -2.54 4.04
N GLU A 64 2.30 -2.33 3.35
CA GLU A 64 2.35 -1.82 1.99
C GLU A 64 2.85 -2.90 1.03
N PHE A 65 1.98 -3.38 0.15
CA PHE A 65 2.38 -4.17 -1.01
C PHE A 65 2.96 -3.22 -2.06
N PHE A 66 4.27 -3.26 -2.18
CA PHE A 66 5.11 -2.23 -2.78
C PHE A 66 5.89 -2.76 -3.98
N ASP A 67 5.93 -1.95 -5.03
CA ASP A 67 6.81 -2.17 -6.17
C ASP A 67 7.69 -0.93 -6.39
N PRO A 68 9.03 -1.05 -6.33
CA PRO A 68 9.92 0.09 -6.51
C PRO A 68 9.83 0.73 -7.91
N ALA A 69 9.35 0.00 -8.92
CA ALA A 69 9.16 0.54 -10.27
C ALA A 69 7.76 1.15 -10.49
N CYS A 70 6.83 1.00 -9.53
CA CYS A 70 5.49 1.56 -9.62
C CYS A 70 5.49 3.07 -9.36
N GLU A 71 4.98 3.86 -10.32
CA GLU A 71 4.88 5.31 -10.18
C GLU A 71 3.95 5.74 -9.04
N ALA A 72 2.86 5.00 -8.81
CA ALA A 72 1.96 5.27 -7.70
C ALA A 72 2.63 4.99 -6.34
N CYS A 73 3.47 3.95 -6.20
CA CYS A 73 4.26 3.70 -5.00
C CYS A 73 5.21 4.89 -4.73
N ARG A 74 5.90 5.37 -5.75
CA ARG A 74 6.73 6.59 -5.64
C ARG A 74 5.92 7.80 -5.18
N ALA A 75 4.73 8.01 -5.74
CA ALA A 75 3.87 9.14 -5.38
C ALA A 75 3.32 9.04 -3.95
N PHE A 76 3.08 7.82 -3.43
CA PHE A 76 2.60 7.60 -2.07
C PHE A 76 3.71 7.62 -1.01
N HIS A 77 4.96 7.40 -1.38
CA HIS A 77 6.07 7.37 -0.42
C HIS A 77 6.19 8.63 0.45
N PRO A 78 6.05 9.87 -0.05
CA PRO A 78 6.01 11.06 0.79
C PRO A 78 4.87 11.06 1.81
N ILE A 79 3.72 10.50 1.47
CA ILE A 79 2.55 10.38 2.36
C ILE A 79 2.85 9.40 3.49
N VAL A 80 3.44 8.26 3.16
CA VAL A 80 3.90 7.26 4.15
C VAL A 80 4.93 7.88 5.10
N LYS A 81 5.90 8.64 4.59
CA LYS A 81 6.87 9.38 5.41
C LYS A 81 6.19 10.42 6.33
N GLN A 82 5.19 11.13 5.83
CA GLN A 82 4.41 12.08 6.62
C GLN A 82 3.67 11.39 7.78
N ILE A 83 3.06 10.22 7.53
CA ILE A 83 2.39 9.42 8.56
C ILE A 83 3.40 9.00 9.64
N LEU A 84 4.55 8.44 9.26
CA LEU A 84 5.60 8.05 10.20
C LEU A 84 6.13 9.23 11.01
N ALA A 85 6.26 10.41 10.39
CA ALA A 85 6.69 11.62 11.09
C ALA A 85 5.61 12.16 12.04
N GLN A 86 4.33 11.98 11.74
CA GLN A 86 3.20 12.39 12.57
C GLN A 86 2.99 11.46 13.78
N TYR A 87 3.28 10.15 13.60
CA TYR A 87 3.06 9.11 14.61
C TYR A 87 4.33 8.27 14.83
N PRO A 88 5.45 8.88 15.26
CA PRO A 88 6.76 8.21 15.28
C PRO A 88 6.83 7.03 16.27
N ASP A 89 6.02 7.05 17.31
CA ASP A 89 5.97 6.01 18.34
C ASP A 89 4.82 5.01 18.13
N ASP A 90 3.81 5.39 17.36
CA ASP A 90 2.57 4.62 17.26
C ASP A 90 2.44 3.84 15.95
N VAL A 91 3.14 4.24 14.89
CA VAL A 91 2.98 3.66 13.55
C VAL A 91 4.30 3.11 13.02
N ARG A 92 4.21 1.92 12.44
CA ARG A 92 5.27 1.31 11.59
C ARG A 92 4.71 0.92 10.24
N VAL A 93 5.59 0.83 9.25
CA VAL A 93 5.25 0.32 7.92
C VAL A 93 6.04 -0.96 7.64
N VAL A 94 5.33 -2.02 7.31
CA VAL A 94 5.88 -3.30 6.86
C VAL A 94 5.79 -3.33 5.34
N MET A 95 6.91 -3.42 4.66
CA MET A 95 6.96 -3.45 3.19
C MET A 95 6.91 -4.88 2.68
N ARG A 96 6.02 -5.15 1.73
CA ARG A 96 5.86 -6.44 1.07
C ARG A 96 6.12 -6.28 -0.43
N TYR A 97 7.11 -6.99 -0.92
CA TYR A 97 7.56 -6.83 -2.31
C TYR A 97 6.59 -7.43 -3.32
N THR A 98 6.25 -6.64 -4.32
CA THR A 98 5.21 -6.96 -5.30
C THR A 98 5.68 -6.58 -6.72
N PRO A 99 6.55 -7.39 -7.35
CA PRO A 99 7.22 -7.04 -8.60
C PRO A 99 6.29 -7.16 -9.81
N PHE A 100 5.39 -6.21 -10.01
CA PHE A 100 4.43 -6.21 -11.11
C PHE A 100 4.93 -5.54 -12.40
N HIS A 101 6.07 -4.80 -12.34
CA HIS A 101 6.61 -4.08 -13.49
C HIS A 101 7.85 -4.78 -14.11
N GLY A 102 7.90 -6.11 -14.02
CA GLY A 102 8.89 -6.94 -14.73
C GLY A 102 10.28 -6.95 -14.09
N ASP A 103 11.30 -7.23 -14.94
CA ASP A 103 12.68 -7.50 -14.50
C ASP A 103 13.32 -6.34 -13.74
N GLY A 104 12.95 -5.09 -14.06
CA GLY A 104 13.42 -3.91 -13.35
C GLY A 104 12.96 -3.87 -11.90
N SER A 105 11.68 -4.18 -11.65
CA SER A 105 11.14 -4.31 -10.30
C SER A 105 11.85 -5.40 -9.52
N GLU A 106 12.03 -6.56 -10.14
CA GLU A 106 12.69 -7.69 -9.50
C GLU A 106 14.13 -7.37 -9.11
N LEU A 107 14.89 -6.76 -10.03
CA LEU A 107 16.26 -6.35 -9.73
C LEU A 107 16.32 -5.29 -8.63
N ALA A 108 15.47 -4.26 -8.70
CA ALA A 108 15.43 -3.22 -7.68
C ALA A 108 15.08 -3.79 -6.30
N ILE A 109 14.15 -4.74 -6.20
CA ILE A 109 13.83 -5.46 -4.95
C ILE A 109 15.05 -6.23 -4.42
N LYS A 110 15.75 -6.96 -5.29
CA LYS A 110 16.97 -7.67 -4.88
C LYS A 110 18.06 -6.73 -4.40
N VAL A 111 18.20 -5.57 -5.03
CA VAL A 111 19.13 -4.51 -4.61
C VAL A 111 18.71 -3.92 -3.25
N LEU A 112 17.42 -3.69 -3.02
CA LEU A 112 16.88 -3.25 -1.72
C LEU A 112 17.15 -4.29 -0.62
N GLU A 113 17.00 -5.58 -0.91
CA GLU A 113 17.33 -6.63 0.05
C GLU A 113 18.85 -6.71 0.33
N ALA A 114 19.70 -6.50 -0.68
CA ALA A 114 21.14 -6.36 -0.46
C ALA A 114 21.46 -5.14 0.40
N ALA A 115 20.79 -4.01 0.16
CA ALA A 115 20.91 -2.81 0.98
C ALA A 115 20.48 -3.04 2.44
N ARG A 116 19.44 -3.86 2.66
CA ARG A 116 19.02 -4.26 4.02
C ARG A 116 20.08 -5.09 4.73
N LEU A 117 20.74 -6.00 4.03
CA LEU A 117 21.85 -6.79 4.58
C LEU A 117 23.08 -5.92 4.91
N GLN A 118 23.17 -4.73 4.35
CA GLN A 118 24.27 -3.78 4.55
C GLN A 118 23.86 -2.57 5.43
N ASP A 119 22.67 -2.60 6.05
CA ASP A 119 22.13 -1.54 6.92
C ASP A 119 21.96 -0.17 6.21
N VAL A 120 21.80 -0.16 4.87
CA VAL A 120 21.58 1.04 4.05
C VAL A 120 20.24 1.00 3.29
N PHE A 121 19.27 0.25 3.79
CA PHE A 121 17.96 0.05 3.14
C PHE A 121 17.25 1.37 2.84
N VAL A 122 17.07 2.23 3.85
CA VAL A 122 16.28 3.48 3.70
C VAL A 122 16.95 4.45 2.71
N PRO A 123 18.25 4.77 2.81
CA PRO A 123 18.92 5.61 1.82
C PRO A 123 18.79 5.09 0.39
N VAL A 124 18.93 3.78 0.18
CA VAL A 124 18.84 3.17 -1.15
C VAL A 124 17.39 3.19 -1.65
N LEU A 125 16.40 2.89 -0.80
CA LEU A 125 14.98 2.98 -1.14
C LEU A 125 14.62 4.39 -1.62
N GLU A 126 15.00 5.41 -0.86
CA GLU A 126 14.72 6.81 -1.19
C GLU A 126 15.39 7.22 -2.51
N ALA A 127 16.66 6.86 -2.69
CA ALA A 127 17.38 7.17 -3.92
C ALA A 127 16.78 6.50 -5.16
N LEU A 128 16.38 5.23 -5.05
CA LEU A 128 15.72 4.51 -6.15
C LEU A 128 14.36 5.13 -6.50
N LEU A 129 13.55 5.50 -5.50
CA LEU A 129 12.25 6.14 -5.74
C LEU A 129 12.40 7.55 -6.32
N GLU A 130 13.32 8.36 -5.81
CA GLU A 130 13.59 9.71 -6.34
C GLU A 130 14.03 9.67 -7.80
N ASN A 131 14.89 8.72 -8.14
CA ASN A 131 15.43 8.55 -9.49
C ASN A 131 14.66 7.54 -10.34
N GLN A 132 13.47 7.09 -9.92
CA GLN A 132 12.68 6.07 -10.60
C GLN A 132 12.52 6.30 -12.12
N PRO A 133 12.24 7.53 -12.63
CA PRO A 133 12.12 7.74 -14.06
C PRO A 133 13.38 7.42 -14.88
N ALA A 134 14.56 7.41 -14.24
CA ALA A 134 15.82 7.13 -14.91
C ALA A 134 16.10 5.63 -15.11
N TRP A 135 15.42 4.74 -14.37
CA TRP A 135 15.68 3.31 -14.41
C TRP A 135 14.44 2.45 -14.62
N ALA A 136 13.23 2.95 -14.28
CA ALA A 136 11.97 2.20 -14.36
C ALA A 136 11.18 2.51 -15.65
N SER A 137 11.83 2.95 -16.72
CA SER A 137 11.15 3.26 -17.97
C SER A 137 10.58 2.00 -18.65
N HIS A 138 9.35 2.12 -19.20
CA HIS A 138 8.69 1.04 -19.93
C HIS A 138 9.52 0.63 -21.15
N GLY A 139 10.06 -0.60 -21.15
CA GLY A 139 10.69 -1.19 -22.34
C GLY A 139 12.09 -1.78 -22.17
N ALA A 140 12.90 -1.30 -21.26
CA ALA A 140 14.15 -1.94 -20.86
C ALA A 140 14.58 -1.43 -19.48
N PRO A 141 14.63 -2.27 -18.46
CA PRO A 141 15.15 -1.86 -17.16
C PRO A 141 16.62 -1.52 -17.32
N ALA A 142 17.00 -0.31 -16.86
CA ALA A 142 18.39 0.13 -16.86
C ALA A 142 19.08 -0.45 -15.60
N ALA A 143 19.44 -1.74 -15.65
CA ALA A 143 20.06 -2.45 -14.53
C ALA A 143 21.31 -1.72 -14.00
N ASP A 144 22.14 -1.19 -14.90
CA ASP A 144 23.33 -0.41 -14.53
C ASP A 144 22.96 0.85 -13.75
N ARG A 145 21.84 1.50 -14.09
CA ARG A 145 21.36 2.70 -13.39
C ARG A 145 20.87 2.38 -11.98
N ILE A 146 20.21 1.23 -11.78
CA ILE A 146 19.77 0.79 -10.44
C ILE A 146 20.99 0.63 -9.53
N MET A 147 22.03 -0.05 -10.00
CA MET A 147 23.27 -0.27 -9.23
C MET A 147 24.05 1.03 -8.99
N GLU A 148 24.13 1.92 -9.99
CA GLU A 148 24.76 3.24 -9.86
C GLU A 148 24.08 4.10 -8.79
N ILE A 149 22.74 4.21 -8.85
CA ILE A 149 21.94 4.97 -7.89
C ILE A 149 22.09 4.39 -6.48
N ALA A 150 21.99 3.08 -6.33
CA ALA A 150 22.14 2.41 -5.06
C ALA A 150 23.54 2.57 -4.47
N GLY A 151 24.58 2.49 -5.31
CA GLY A 151 25.97 2.74 -4.90
C GLY A 151 26.19 4.17 -4.42
N ALA A 152 25.61 5.16 -5.13
CA ALA A 152 25.67 6.56 -4.71
C ALA A 152 24.94 6.79 -3.35
N ALA A 153 23.95 5.96 -3.02
CA ALA A 153 23.23 5.98 -1.76
C ALA A 153 23.91 5.18 -0.62
N GLY A 154 25.09 4.60 -0.88
CA GLY A 154 25.91 3.93 0.14
C GLY A 154 25.94 2.41 0.06
N LEU A 155 25.32 1.79 -0.95
CA LEU A 155 25.43 0.35 -1.16
C LEU A 155 26.83 -0.03 -1.64
N ASP A 156 27.46 -1.02 -1.01
CA ASP A 156 28.61 -1.71 -1.58
C ASP A 156 28.14 -2.57 -2.76
N THR A 157 28.38 -2.08 -3.97
CA THR A 157 27.89 -2.72 -5.20
C THR A 157 28.62 -4.02 -5.53
N ASP A 158 29.89 -4.19 -5.11
CA ASP A 158 30.65 -5.42 -5.33
C ASP A 158 30.12 -6.54 -4.42
N ALA A 159 29.81 -6.24 -3.17
CA ALA A 159 29.14 -7.17 -2.27
C ALA A 159 27.71 -7.48 -2.76
N ALA A 160 26.96 -6.45 -3.17
CA ALA A 160 25.58 -6.58 -3.66
C ALA A 160 25.49 -7.48 -4.90
N ALA A 161 26.44 -7.41 -5.83
CA ALA A 161 26.47 -8.27 -7.03
C ALA A 161 26.43 -9.77 -6.70
N ASN A 162 27.00 -10.18 -5.58
CA ASN A 162 26.95 -11.55 -5.08
C ASN A 162 25.67 -11.82 -4.26
N GLN A 163 25.23 -10.84 -3.46
CA GLN A 163 24.08 -10.97 -2.57
C GLN A 163 22.75 -11.11 -3.31
N ILE A 164 22.52 -10.35 -4.40
CA ILE A 164 21.27 -10.37 -5.18
C ILE A 164 20.91 -11.74 -5.76
N MET A 165 21.89 -12.64 -5.89
CA MET A 165 21.69 -14.02 -6.34
C MET A 165 21.66 -15.02 -5.20
N SER A 166 21.78 -14.58 -3.96
CA SER A 166 21.78 -15.47 -2.80
C SER A 166 20.41 -16.15 -2.60
N PRO A 167 20.40 -17.42 -2.13
CA PRO A 167 19.15 -18.14 -1.86
C PRO A 167 18.24 -17.40 -0.86
N SER A 168 18.80 -16.62 0.07
CA SER A 168 18.03 -15.84 1.04
C SER A 168 17.23 -14.73 0.37
N ILE A 169 17.86 -13.92 -0.48
CA ILE A 169 17.16 -12.83 -1.21
C ILE A 169 16.16 -13.38 -2.20
N VAL A 170 16.53 -14.41 -2.97
CA VAL A 170 15.61 -15.09 -3.89
C VAL A 170 14.44 -15.71 -3.14
N GLY A 171 14.69 -16.26 -1.95
CA GLY A 171 13.66 -16.83 -1.07
C GLY A 171 12.64 -15.80 -0.61
N VAL A 172 13.08 -14.59 -0.18
CA VAL A 172 12.21 -13.47 0.18
C VAL A 172 11.28 -13.13 -0.98
N LEU A 173 11.83 -12.91 -2.17
CA LEU A 173 11.07 -12.54 -3.36
C LEU A 173 10.03 -13.60 -3.76
N ASN A 174 10.42 -14.88 -3.70
CA ASN A 174 9.51 -15.97 -4.03
C ASN A 174 8.38 -16.11 -3.00
N GLN A 175 8.69 -15.93 -1.71
CA GLN A 175 7.67 -15.98 -0.67
C GLN A 175 6.70 -14.78 -0.77
N ASP A 176 7.21 -13.59 -1.04
CA ASP A 176 6.36 -12.41 -1.22
C ASP A 176 5.44 -12.57 -2.44
N ARG A 177 5.92 -13.12 -3.56
CA ARG A 177 5.08 -13.46 -4.73
C ARG A 177 3.96 -14.44 -4.36
N ALA A 178 4.27 -15.47 -3.60
CA ALA A 178 3.27 -16.45 -3.17
C ALA A 178 2.22 -15.81 -2.24
N ASP A 179 2.64 -14.89 -1.36
CA ASP A 179 1.72 -14.18 -0.48
C ASP A 179 0.87 -13.14 -1.25
N VAL A 180 1.44 -12.44 -2.24
CA VAL A 180 0.72 -11.54 -3.15
C VAL A 180 -0.43 -12.27 -3.86
N GLU A 181 -0.15 -13.49 -4.39
CA GLU A 181 -1.16 -14.33 -5.02
C GLU A 181 -2.22 -14.80 -4.00
N ALA A 182 -1.80 -15.29 -2.84
CA ALA A 182 -2.68 -15.85 -1.82
C ALA A 182 -3.57 -14.79 -1.14
N VAL A 183 -3.07 -13.55 -0.98
CA VAL A 183 -3.84 -12.40 -0.47
C VAL A 183 -4.75 -11.82 -1.55
N GLY A 184 -4.44 -12.06 -2.84
CA GLY A 184 -5.20 -11.57 -3.98
C GLY A 184 -4.88 -10.12 -4.34
N ILE A 185 -3.62 -9.70 -4.18
CA ILE A 185 -3.17 -8.35 -4.52
C ILE A 185 -3.20 -8.17 -6.04
N GLN A 186 -3.90 -7.14 -6.51
CA GLN A 186 -4.11 -6.88 -7.94
C GLN A 186 -3.35 -5.65 -8.46
N GLY A 187 -2.76 -4.85 -7.57
CA GLY A 187 -2.05 -3.62 -7.93
C GLY A 187 -1.20 -3.08 -6.79
N THR A 188 -0.33 -2.13 -7.13
CA THR A 188 0.55 -1.46 -6.20
C THR A 188 0.40 0.07 -6.28
N PRO A 189 0.50 0.79 -5.15
CA PRO A 189 0.56 0.23 -3.81
C PRO A 189 -0.81 -0.29 -3.34
N THR A 190 -0.83 -1.35 -2.52
CA THR A 190 -2.02 -1.79 -1.79
C THR A 190 -1.71 -1.74 -0.31
N PHE A 191 -2.61 -1.13 0.47
CA PHE A 191 -2.42 -0.89 1.90
C PHE A 191 -3.39 -1.68 2.76
N PHE A 192 -2.88 -2.16 3.90
CA PHE A 192 -3.66 -2.65 5.03
C PHE A 192 -3.19 -1.92 6.30
N VAL A 193 -4.11 -1.56 7.18
CA VAL A 193 -3.78 -0.98 8.49
C VAL A 193 -4.35 -1.89 9.57
N ASN A 194 -3.50 -2.46 10.42
CA ASN A 194 -3.87 -3.48 11.41
C ASN A 194 -4.72 -4.61 10.80
N GLY A 195 -4.34 -5.07 9.59
CA GLY A 195 -5.04 -6.11 8.85
C GLY A 195 -6.34 -5.68 8.17
N LYS A 196 -6.76 -4.42 8.28
CA LYS A 196 -7.93 -3.87 7.60
C LYS A 196 -7.52 -3.33 6.23
N PRO A 197 -8.12 -3.79 5.14
CA PRO A 197 -7.84 -3.24 3.82
C PRO A 197 -8.30 -1.78 3.72
N LEU A 198 -7.62 -1.00 2.90
CA LEU A 198 -8.05 0.36 2.61
C LEU A 198 -9.38 0.31 1.83
N PRO A 199 -10.46 0.95 2.29
CA PRO A 199 -11.78 0.83 1.68
C PRO A 199 -11.83 1.45 0.28
N GLU A 200 -11.09 2.51 0.07
CA GLU A 200 -10.88 3.19 -1.21
C GLU A 200 -9.42 3.59 -1.32
N PHE A 201 -8.85 3.48 -2.52
CA PHE A 201 -7.47 3.90 -2.76
C PHE A 201 -7.36 5.43 -2.76
N GLY A 202 -6.58 5.98 -1.83
CA GLY A 202 -6.36 7.42 -1.71
C GLY A 202 -5.55 7.79 -0.47
N ALA A 203 -4.89 8.96 -0.56
CA ALA A 203 -4.06 9.47 0.52
C ALA A 203 -4.89 9.84 1.77
N GLU A 204 -6.03 10.49 1.57
CA GLU A 204 -6.93 10.86 2.66
C GLU A 204 -7.50 9.64 3.36
N GLN A 205 -7.84 8.59 2.61
CA GLN A 205 -8.35 7.32 3.12
C GLN A 205 -7.30 6.61 3.97
N LEU A 206 -6.04 6.59 3.51
CA LEU A 206 -4.93 6.02 4.29
C LEU A 206 -4.71 6.80 5.59
N LEU A 207 -4.62 8.13 5.52
CA LEU A 207 -4.46 8.99 6.69
C LEU A 207 -5.60 8.79 7.69
N SER A 208 -6.85 8.78 7.22
CA SER A 208 -8.04 8.60 8.08
C SER A 208 -8.08 7.24 8.75
N LEU A 209 -7.72 6.16 8.02
CA LEU A 209 -7.70 4.81 8.60
C LEU A 209 -6.59 4.67 9.63
N VAL A 210 -5.40 5.22 9.37
CA VAL A 210 -4.29 5.22 10.33
C VAL A 210 -4.66 6.01 11.58
N GLN A 211 -5.23 7.21 11.45
CA GLN A 211 -5.67 7.99 12.59
C GLN A 211 -6.68 7.24 13.45
N ALA A 212 -7.68 6.61 12.84
CA ALA A 212 -8.68 5.82 13.56
C ALA A 212 -8.05 4.65 14.34
N GLU A 213 -7.03 3.96 13.76
CA GLU A 213 -6.34 2.87 14.43
C GLU A 213 -5.45 3.36 15.58
N VAL A 214 -4.78 4.51 15.43
CA VAL A 214 -4.00 5.13 16.52
C VAL A 214 -4.90 5.53 17.68
N GLU A 215 -6.05 6.18 17.40
CA GLU A 215 -7.03 6.54 18.43
C GLU A 215 -7.61 5.32 19.15
N ALA A 216 -7.86 4.21 18.41
CA ALA A 216 -8.37 2.99 18.99
C ALA A 216 -7.37 2.31 19.94
N VAL A 217 -6.07 2.34 19.62
CA VAL A 217 -5.00 1.82 20.50
C VAL A 217 -4.84 2.67 21.74
N ALA A 218 -4.90 4.01 21.62
CA ALA A 218 -4.75 4.93 22.76
C ALA A 218 -5.88 4.84 23.80
N THR A 219 -7.03 4.24 23.44
CA THR A 219 -8.22 4.10 24.30
C THR A 219 -8.34 2.72 24.96
N ASN A 220 -7.45 1.78 24.65
CA ASN A 220 -7.42 0.42 25.24
C ASN A 220 -6.30 0.28 26.26
#